data_85d81444a982e9d52280457664ea2d7d
#
_entry.id   85d81444a982e9d52280457664ea2d7d
#
_cell.length_a   1.000
_cell.length_b   1.000
_cell.length_c   1.000
_cell.angle_alpha   90.00
_cell.angle_beta   90.00
_cell.angle_gamma   90.00
#
_symmetry.space_group_name_H-M   'P 1'
#
loop_
_entity.id
_entity.type
_entity.pdbx_description
1 polymer ?
#
loop_
_entity_poly.entity_id
_entity_poly.type
_entity_poly.pdbx_seq_one_letter_code
_entity_poly.pdbx_strand_id
1 'polypeptide(L)'
;MAQSQNTQVDFSIKATSLNGLTNYGDVMVGDKASEFYNEKNKEDFIQIPWEEIDYISASVYFNKKIARFAIFTKHNGHFTFSTRDNVKTLQVV
;
A
#
# COMPACT_ATOMS: atom_id res chain seq x y z
N MET A 1 0.97 19.22 -5.87
CA MET A 1 0.31 17.92 -6.03
C MET A 1 1.35 16.83 -6.20
N ALA A 2 1.23 15.74 -5.45
CA ALA A 2 2.19 14.62 -5.57
C ALA A 2 2.11 14.00 -6.96
N GLN A 3 3.27 13.69 -7.52
CA GLN A 3 3.36 13.06 -8.83
C GLN A 3 3.62 11.56 -8.64
N SER A 4 2.82 10.72 -9.31
CA SER A 4 2.98 9.28 -9.27
C SER A 4 4.30 8.85 -9.91
N GLN A 5 4.93 7.84 -9.33
CA GLN A 5 6.10 7.20 -9.92
C GLN A 5 5.70 6.23 -11.05
N ASN A 6 4.44 5.83 -11.10
CA ASN A 6 3.95 4.92 -12.13
C ASN A 6 3.64 5.64 -13.42
N THR A 7 3.95 5.02 -14.55
CA THR A 7 3.47 5.49 -15.85
C THR A 7 2.12 4.90 -16.17
N GLN A 8 1.79 3.76 -15.55
CA GLN A 8 0.51 3.08 -15.70
C GLN A 8 0.09 2.51 -14.34
N VAL A 9 -1.15 2.78 -13.94
CA VAL A 9 -1.73 2.21 -12.71
C VAL A 9 -2.59 1.02 -13.10
N ASP A 10 -2.20 -0.16 -12.63
CA ASP A 10 -2.88 -1.41 -12.96
C ASP A 10 -4.01 -1.74 -11.98
N PHE A 11 -3.95 -1.21 -10.76
CA PHE A 11 -4.91 -1.51 -9.71
C PHE A 11 -5.01 -0.34 -8.74
N SER A 12 -6.24 0.01 -8.37
CA SER A 12 -6.50 1.08 -7.39
C SER A 12 -7.64 0.64 -6.48
N ILE A 13 -7.47 0.83 -5.17
CA ILE A 13 -8.46 0.42 -4.18
C ILE A 13 -8.42 1.33 -2.96
N LYS A 14 -9.57 1.52 -2.33
CA LYS A 14 -9.67 2.24 -1.07
C LYS A 14 -8.91 1.51 0.03
N ALA A 15 -8.14 2.25 0.82
CA ALA A 15 -7.26 1.69 1.81
C ALA A 15 -7.17 2.55 3.06
N THR A 16 -6.66 1.94 4.13
CA THR A 16 -6.35 2.61 5.38
C THR A 16 -4.86 2.44 5.64
N SER A 17 -4.16 3.55 5.86
CA SER A 17 -2.76 3.53 6.30
C SER A 17 -2.74 3.42 7.82
N LEU A 18 -1.97 2.45 8.32
CA LEU A 18 -1.88 2.16 9.76
C LEU A 18 -0.49 2.52 10.32
N ASN A 19 0.17 3.48 9.72
CA ASN A 19 1.52 3.90 10.09
C ASN A 19 1.45 5.12 11.01
N GLY A 20 1.30 4.87 12.30
CA GLY A 20 1.08 5.92 13.29
C GLY A 20 -0.41 6.27 13.39
N LEU A 21 -0.79 7.49 13.01
CA LEU A 21 -2.20 7.87 12.94
C LEU A 21 -2.87 7.15 11.78
N THR A 22 -4.12 6.73 12.00
CA THR A 22 -4.91 6.07 10.96
C THR A 22 -5.33 7.10 9.91
N ASN A 23 -4.99 6.86 8.65
CA ASN A 23 -5.36 7.71 7.53
C ASN A 23 -6.07 6.89 6.46
N TYR A 24 -7.09 7.48 5.86
CA TYR A 24 -7.87 6.85 4.79
C TYR A 24 -7.43 7.42 3.45
N GLY A 25 -7.41 6.58 2.43
CA GLY A 25 -7.02 7.03 1.11
C GLY A 25 -7.11 5.92 0.07
N ASP A 26 -6.22 5.98 -0.92
CA ASP A 26 -6.20 5.03 -2.03
C ASP A 26 -4.82 4.39 -2.16
N VAL A 27 -4.79 3.07 -2.29
CA VAL A 27 -3.60 2.34 -2.72
C VAL A 27 -3.66 2.18 -4.23
N MET A 28 -2.57 2.51 -4.90
CA MET A 28 -2.42 2.36 -6.34
C MET A 28 -1.22 1.49 -6.63
N VAL A 29 -1.43 0.42 -7.39
CA VAL A 29 -0.39 -0.52 -7.79
C VAL A 29 -0.18 -0.36 -9.28
N GLY A 30 1.02 -0.03 -9.70
CA GLY A 30 1.33 0.22 -11.08
C GLY A 30 2.60 -0.45 -11.55
N ASP A 31 3.11 0.00 -12.69
CA ASP A 31 4.25 -0.61 -13.38
C ASP A 31 5.58 -0.42 -12.65
N LYS A 32 5.72 0.61 -11.82
CA LYS A 32 6.99 0.94 -11.16
C LYS A 32 6.95 0.94 -9.64
N ALA A 33 5.77 1.14 -9.05
CA ALA A 33 5.67 1.33 -7.61
C ALA A 33 4.31 0.94 -7.06
N SER A 34 4.29 0.68 -5.75
CA SER A 34 3.08 0.65 -4.94
C SER A 34 2.96 1.99 -4.24
N GLU A 35 1.80 2.63 -4.29
CA GLU A 35 1.61 3.98 -3.79
C GLU A 35 0.36 4.09 -2.92
N PHE A 36 0.41 4.97 -1.93
CA PHE A 36 -0.74 5.34 -1.10
C PHE A 36 -0.88 6.86 -1.09
N TYR A 37 -2.08 7.35 -1.31
CA TYR A 37 -2.39 8.78 -1.26
C TYR A 37 -3.52 9.04 -0.26
N ASN A 38 -3.28 9.93 0.69
CA ASN A 38 -4.27 10.33 1.68
C ASN A 38 -5.41 11.09 0.99
N GLU A 39 -6.67 10.71 1.24
CA GLU A 39 -7.81 11.31 0.56
C GLU A 39 -8.06 12.78 0.97
N LYS A 40 -7.64 13.17 2.17
CA LYS A 40 -7.81 14.54 2.65
C LYS A 40 -6.67 15.45 2.21
N ASN A 41 -5.48 14.90 1.98
CA ASN A 41 -4.31 15.66 1.61
C ASN A 41 -3.44 14.82 0.67
N LYS A 42 -3.53 15.08 -0.62
CA LYS A 42 -2.80 14.32 -1.64
C LYS A 42 -1.28 14.52 -1.57
N GLU A 43 -0.82 15.52 -0.83
CA GLU A 43 0.62 15.71 -0.58
C GLU A 43 1.13 14.80 0.54
N ASP A 44 0.24 14.20 1.33
CA ASP A 44 0.59 13.18 2.31
C ASP A 44 0.47 11.81 1.63
N PHE A 45 1.59 11.29 1.15
CA PHE A 45 1.60 10.10 0.33
C PHE A 45 2.80 9.20 0.67
N ILE A 46 2.68 7.94 0.25
CA ILE A 46 3.75 6.95 0.36
C ILE A 46 3.94 6.35 -1.03
N GLN A 47 5.19 6.34 -1.52
CA GLN A 47 5.55 5.76 -2.81
C GLN A 47 6.68 4.77 -2.59
N ILE A 48 6.46 3.51 -2.94
CA ILE A 48 7.43 2.45 -2.73
C ILE A 48 7.75 1.81 -4.09
N PRO A 49 8.90 2.16 -4.70
CA PRO A 49 9.34 1.50 -5.94
C PRO A 49 9.51 -0.01 -5.70
N TRP A 50 9.19 -0.82 -6.71
CA TRP A 50 9.28 -2.27 -6.58
C TRP A 50 10.67 -2.73 -6.14
N GLU A 51 11.72 -2.10 -6.61
CA GLU A 51 13.10 -2.43 -6.27
C GLU A 51 13.46 -2.14 -4.80
N GLU A 52 12.68 -1.32 -4.12
CA GLU A 52 12.88 -1.01 -2.69
C GLU A 52 12.14 -1.97 -1.77
N ILE A 53 11.28 -2.82 -2.29
CA ILE A 53 10.53 -3.78 -1.48
C ILE A 53 11.41 -4.97 -1.16
N ASP A 54 11.57 -5.24 0.14
CA ASP A 54 12.29 -6.42 0.62
C ASP A 54 11.36 -7.63 0.67
N TYR A 55 10.25 -7.50 1.42
CA TYR A 55 9.23 -8.53 1.47
C TYR A 55 7.91 -7.95 1.97
N ILE A 56 6.84 -8.74 1.84
CA ILE A 56 5.50 -8.37 2.28
C ILE A 56 5.02 -9.41 3.28
N SER A 57 4.53 -8.93 4.44
CA SER A 57 3.98 -9.78 5.49
C SER A 57 2.48 -9.51 5.62
N ALA A 58 1.69 -10.55 5.79
CA ALA A 58 0.25 -10.44 5.95
C ALA A 58 -0.19 -10.98 7.30
N SER A 59 -1.11 -10.28 7.97
CA SER A 59 -1.75 -10.74 9.20
C SER A 59 -3.03 -11.47 8.84
N VAL A 60 -3.09 -12.77 9.16
CA VAL A 60 -4.18 -13.65 8.76
C VAL A 60 -4.96 -14.08 9.99
N TYR A 61 -6.28 -13.91 9.95
CA TYR A 61 -7.16 -14.41 10.98
C TYR A 61 -7.44 -15.91 10.78
N PHE A 62 -7.94 -16.55 11.85
CA PHE A 62 -8.19 -17.98 11.84
C PHE A 62 -9.19 -18.44 10.77
N ASN A 63 -10.04 -17.56 10.26
CA ASN A 63 -10.95 -17.88 9.14
C ASN A 63 -10.37 -17.54 7.77
N LYS A 64 -9.05 -17.40 7.70
CA LYS A 64 -8.26 -17.14 6.48
C LYS A 64 -8.51 -15.78 5.83
N LYS A 65 -9.01 -14.82 6.59
CA LYS A 65 -9.11 -13.43 6.12
C LYS A 65 -7.84 -12.68 6.44
N ILE A 66 -7.35 -11.93 5.47
CA ILE A 66 -6.21 -11.06 5.66
C ILE A 66 -6.71 -9.72 6.18
N ALA A 67 -6.36 -9.41 7.45
CA ALA A 67 -6.80 -8.18 8.11
C ALA A 67 -6.02 -6.96 7.63
N ARG A 68 -4.72 -7.14 7.44
CA ARG A 68 -3.81 -6.08 7.02
C ARG A 68 -2.53 -6.73 6.49
N PHE A 69 -1.74 -5.92 5.82
CA PHE A 69 -0.42 -6.37 5.35
C PHE A 69 0.59 -5.25 5.55
N ALA A 70 1.86 -5.62 5.62
CA ALA A 70 2.97 -4.68 5.77
C ALA A 70 3.95 -4.90 4.63
N ILE A 71 4.41 -3.79 4.03
CA ILE A 71 5.45 -3.79 3.01
C ILE A 71 6.74 -3.40 3.70
N PHE A 72 7.69 -4.31 3.76
CA PHE A 72 9.00 -4.07 4.37
C PHE A 72 9.95 -3.63 3.28
N THR A 73 10.57 -2.46 3.49
CA THR A 73 11.49 -1.87 2.53
C THR A 73 12.94 -2.11 2.95
N LYS A 74 13.86 -1.98 2.00
CA LYS A 74 15.27 -2.22 2.26
C LYS A 74 15.92 -1.15 3.12
N HIS A 75 15.43 0.09 3.06
CA HIS A 75 16.08 1.23 3.73
C HIS A 75 15.17 2.09 4.58
N ASN A 76 13.86 2.00 4.42
CA ASN A 76 12.90 2.95 5.02
C ASN A 76 11.92 2.30 6.01
N GLY A 77 12.27 1.14 6.57
CA GLY A 77 11.41 0.44 7.51
C GLY A 77 10.25 -0.26 6.81
N HIS A 78 9.08 -0.17 7.43
CA HIS A 78 7.90 -0.84 6.87
C HIS A 78 6.69 0.09 6.90
N PHE A 79 5.72 -0.22 6.03
CA PHE A 79 4.45 0.50 5.93
C PHE A 79 3.30 -0.50 5.97
N THR A 80 2.35 -0.28 6.87
CA THR A 80 1.21 -1.18 7.09
C THR A 80 -0.06 -0.58 6.51
N PHE A 81 -0.81 -1.39 5.77
CA PHE A 81 -2.04 -0.98 5.13
C PHE A 81 -3.13 -2.04 5.31
N SER A 82 -4.38 -1.59 5.27
CA SER A 82 -5.53 -2.46 5.12
C SER A 82 -6.35 -1.93 3.96
N THR A 83 -6.66 -2.77 2.99
CA THR A 83 -7.47 -2.39 1.84
C THR A 83 -8.84 -3.04 1.92
N ARG A 84 -9.76 -2.59 1.08
CA ARG A 84 -11.10 -3.13 1.00
C ARG A 84 -11.08 -4.62 0.61
N ASP A 85 -10.09 -5.03 -0.17
CA ASP A 85 -9.85 -6.43 -0.53
C ASP A 85 -8.35 -6.72 -0.47
N ASN A 86 -7.87 -7.14 0.70
CA ASN A 86 -6.45 -7.37 0.93
C ASN A 86 -5.92 -8.53 0.08
N VAL A 87 -6.72 -9.57 -0.14
CA VAL A 87 -6.29 -10.70 -0.95
C VAL A 87 -6.01 -10.26 -2.38
N LYS A 88 -6.93 -9.52 -2.99
CA LYS A 88 -6.77 -9.03 -4.35
C LYS A 88 -5.60 -8.07 -4.45
N THR A 89 -5.43 -7.18 -3.46
CA THR A 89 -4.32 -6.24 -3.44
C THR A 89 -2.98 -6.98 -3.41
N LEU A 90 -2.87 -8.02 -2.59
CA LEU A 90 -1.63 -8.80 -2.48
C LEU A 90 -1.35 -9.63 -3.74
N GLN A 91 -2.36 -9.96 -4.52
CA GLN A 91 -2.17 -10.67 -5.78
C GLN A 91 -1.52 -9.81 -6.85
N VAL A 92 -1.68 -8.49 -6.78
CA VAL A 92 -1.14 -7.57 -7.78
C VAL A 92 0.11 -6.83 -7.31
N VAL A 93 0.43 -6.91 -6.03
CA VAL A 93 1.67 -6.33 -5.47
C VAL A 93 2.88 -7.20 -5.74
#